data_41e3da198cd05e7762b0dcec163a07fe
#
_entry.id   41e3da198cd05e7762b0dcec163a07fe
#
_cell.length_a   1.000
_cell.length_b   1.000
_cell.length_c   1.000
_cell.angle_alpha   90.00
_cell.angle_beta   90.00
_cell.angle_gamma   90.00
#
_symmetry.space_group_name_H-M   'P 1'
#
loop_
_entity.id
_entity.type
_entity.pdbx_description
1 polymer ?
#
loop_
_entity_poly.entity_id
_entity_poly.type
_entity_poly.pdbx_seq_one_letter_code
_entity_poly.pdbx_strand_id
1 'polypeptide(L)'
;MTTALGIDIGGTGIKGARVDLTTGELVSERIKYPTPEGGHPGDVLDAVEALLSDLGGKAADHTGICFPAIVTHGITRSAANVSADWIDFPAAATFAQSLERDIHFVNDADAAGVAEAQFGAAQGVSGLVIMLTLGTGIGSAFLIDGTLVPNTEIGHLEIDGSSAERRASNAAREREGLDFEAWGLRLTRYLSHVERIFSPDLFILGGGISKQHDEFFPFLEIATPIKPAALLNNAGIVGAAYLAGNALLD
;
A
#
# COMPACT_ATOMS: atom_id res chain seq x y z
N MET A 1 7.75 9.51 23.25
CA MET A 1 7.48 9.22 21.82
C MET A 1 6.75 7.90 21.76
N THR A 2 5.56 7.86 21.18
CA THR A 2 4.84 6.62 20.94
C THR A 2 5.33 6.07 19.60
N THR A 3 5.97 4.92 19.59
CA THR A 3 6.50 4.32 18.36
C THR A 3 5.91 2.94 18.11
N ALA A 4 5.85 2.54 16.85
CA ALA A 4 5.47 1.18 16.44
C ALA A 4 6.43 0.67 15.36
N LEU A 5 6.42 -0.64 15.14
CA LEU A 5 7.13 -1.27 14.04
C LEU A 5 6.20 -1.40 12.83
N GLY A 6 6.66 -0.96 11.68
CA GLY A 6 5.97 -1.14 10.41
C GLY A 6 6.79 -2.03 9.48
N ILE A 7 6.12 -2.99 8.84
CA ILE A 7 6.72 -3.91 7.89
C ILE A 7 5.90 -3.88 6.60
N ASP A 8 6.59 -3.74 5.47
CA ASP A 8 6.03 -3.76 4.13
C ASP A 8 6.57 -5.00 3.40
N ILE A 9 5.69 -5.99 3.21
CA ILE A 9 5.98 -7.21 2.47
C ILE A 9 5.58 -7.00 1.01
N GLY A 10 6.56 -6.83 0.14
CA GLY A 10 6.34 -6.74 -1.30
C GLY A 10 6.83 -7.97 -2.04
N GLY A 11 6.44 -8.12 -3.32
CA GLY A 11 6.84 -9.27 -4.15
C GLY A 11 8.35 -9.40 -4.41
N THR A 12 9.14 -8.34 -4.21
CA THR A 12 10.60 -8.34 -4.44
C THR A 12 11.42 -8.01 -3.21
N GLY A 13 10.79 -7.62 -2.11
CA GLY A 13 11.52 -7.27 -0.89
C GLY A 13 10.58 -6.95 0.26
N ILE A 14 11.04 -7.33 1.43
CA ILE A 14 10.41 -7.08 2.72
C ILE A 14 11.19 -5.94 3.38
N LYS A 15 10.51 -4.89 3.80
CA LYS A 15 11.13 -3.71 4.40
C LYS A 15 10.47 -3.40 5.73
N GLY A 16 11.24 -2.87 6.67
CA GLY A 16 10.68 -2.47 7.94
C GLY A 16 11.50 -1.36 8.60
N ALA A 17 10.83 -0.65 9.50
CA ALA A 17 11.42 0.37 10.34
C ALA A 17 10.58 0.62 11.58
N ARG A 18 11.16 1.28 12.57
CA ARG A 18 10.43 1.89 13.69
C ARG A 18 9.96 3.28 13.28
N VAL A 19 8.69 3.58 13.54
CA VAL A 19 8.00 4.81 13.15
C VAL A 19 7.56 5.58 14.39
N ASP A 20 7.77 6.89 14.42
CA ASP A 20 7.12 7.80 15.39
C ASP A 20 5.67 8.03 14.95
N LEU A 21 4.71 7.65 15.79
CA LEU A 21 3.28 7.72 15.48
C LEU A 21 2.71 9.15 15.53
N THR A 22 3.51 10.12 15.98
CA THR A 22 3.11 11.53 16.01
C THR A 22 3.48 12.25 14.71
N THR A 23 4.64 11.90 14.13
CA THR A 23 5.19 12.62 12.97
C THR A 23 5.16 11.79 11.68
N GLY A 24 5.02 10.46 11.78
CA GLY A 24 5.17 9.53 10.65
C GLY A 24 6.62 9.33 10.21
N GLU A 25 7.59 9.90 10.92
CA GLU A 25 9.01 9.76 10.59
C GLU A 25 9.56 8.39 11.01
N LEU A 26 10.49 7.86 10.21
CA LEU A 26 11.26 6.69 10.59
C LEU A 26 12.29 7.07 11.64
N VAL A 27 12.24 6.45 12.81
CA VAL A 27 13.17 6.69 13.93
C VAL A 27 14.23 5.59 14.07
N SER A 28 14.28 4.67 13.12
CA SER A 28 15.36 3.70 12.92
C SER A 28 15.82 3.72 11.47
N GLU A 29 16.93 3.05 11.17
CA GLU A 29 17.25 2.70 9.79
C GLU A 29 16.14 1.81 9.20
N ARG A 30 15.88 2.00 7.90
CA ARG A 30 15.00 1.13 7.15
C ARG A 30 15.77 -0.12 6.70
N ILE A 31 15.47 -1.25 7.28
CA ILE A 31 16.05 -2.54 6.91
C ILE A 31 15.29 -3.12 5.73
N LYS A 32 16.00 -3.81 4.84
CA LYS A 32 15.40 -4.48 3.67
C LYS A 32 16.01 -5.87 3.51
N TYR A 33 15.13 -6.86 3.39
CA TYR A 33 15.43 -8.23 2.97
C TYR A 33 14.85 -8.51 1.58
N PRO A 34 15.44 -9.40 0.78
CA PRO A 34 14.77 -9.91 -0.41
C PRO A 34 13.56 -10.76 0.01
N THR A 35 12.48 -10.68 -0.74
CA THR A 35 11.39 -11.65 -0.58
C THR A 35 11.90 -13.02 -0.97
N PRO A 36 11.71 -14.08 -0.16
CA PRO A 36 12.13 -15.43 -0.50
C PRO A 36 11.53 -15.90 -1.82
N GLU A 37 12.27 -16.76 -2.54
CA GLU A 37 11.81 -17.32 -3.81
C GLU A 37 10.48 -18.07 -3.60
N GLY A 38 9.52 -17.86 -4.50
CA GLY A 38 8.17 -18.41 -4.39
C GLY A 38 7.25 -17.66 -3.41
N GLY A 39 7.79 -16.85 -2.48
CA GLY A 39 7.03 -16.05 -1.53
C GLY A 39 6.04 -16.86 -0.69
N HIS A 40 6.43 -18.06 -0.24
CA HIS A 40 5.59 -18.91 0.60
C HIS A 40 5.43 -18.33 2.01
N PRO A 41 4.28 -18.52 2.68
CA PRO A 41 4.01 -17.93 4.00
C PRO A 41 5.08 -18.22 5.07
N GLY A 42 5.58 -19.46 5.14
CA GLY A 42 6.62 -19.84 6.12
C GLY A 42 7.94 -19.11 5.89
N ASP A 43 8.42 -19.09 4.63
CA ASP A 43 9.69 -18.45 4.29
C ASP A 43 9.62 -16.93 4.49
N VAL A 44 8.46 -16.32 4.19
CA VAL A 44 8.21 -14.89 4.43
C VAL A 44 8.17 -14.59 5.92
N LEU A 45 7.57 -15.48 6.74
CA LEU A 45 7.55 -15.35 8.19
C LEU A 45 8.96 -15.35 8.76
N ASP A 46 9.82 -16.30 8.35
CA ASP A 46 11.22 -16.39 8.78
C ASP A 46 11.99 -15.10 8.43
N ALA A 47 11.76 -14.55 7.25
CA ALA A 47 12.38 -13.30 6.83
C ALA A 47 11.88 -12.09 7.65
N VAL A 48 10.59 -12.07 8.03
CA VAL A 48 10.01 -11.04 8.92
C VAL A 48 10.57 -11.15 10.32
N GLU A 49 10.74 -12.38 10.86
CA GLU A 49 11.35 -12.61 12.18
C GLU A 49 12.79 -12.07 12.22
N ALA A 50 13.60 -12.40 11.21
CA ALA A 50 14.96 -11.91 11.10
C ALA A 50 15.00 -10.36 11.04
N LEU A 51 14.11 -9.74 10.22
CA LEU A 51 14.01 -8.30 10.09
C LEU A 51 13.62 -7.64 11.43
N LEU A 52 12.66 -8.21 12.16
CA LEU A 52 12.25 -7.73 13.48
C LEU A 52 13.39 -7.82 14.50
N SER A 53 14.17 -8.89 14.47
CA SER A 53 15.36 -9.06 15.29
C SER A 53 16.39 -7.97 15.04
N ASP A 54 16.68 -7.67 13.77
CA ASP A 54 17.63 -6.62 13.38
C ASP A 54 17.16 -5.21 13.72
N LEU A 55 15.83 -4.99 13.73
CA LEU A 55 15.23 -3.73 14.22
C LEU A 55 15.25 -3.61 15.76
N GLY A 56 15.72 -4.62 16.47
CA GLY A 56 15.67 -4.67 17.94
C GLY A 56 14.24 -4.67 18.47
N GLY A 57 13.31 -5.29 17.73
CA GLY A 57 11.90 -5.35 18.07
C GLY A 57 11.65 -6.18 19.33
N LYS A 58 10.92 -5.60 20.29
CA LYS A 58 10.51 -6.28 21.52
C LYS A 58 9.09 -6.85 21.36
N ALA A 59 8.76 -7.91 22.08
CA ALA A 59 7.41 -8.50 22.06
C ALA A 59 6.29 -7.50 22.40
N ALA A 60 6.58 -6.51 23.23
CA ALA A 60 5.63 -5.46 23.59
C ALA A 60 5.50 -4.32 22.55
N ASP A 61 6.29 -4.33 21.48
CA ASP A 61 6.16 -3.31 20.43
C ASP A 61 4.92 -3.60 19.57
N HIS A 62 4.07 -2.59 19.37
CA HIS A 62 3.01 -2.66 18.36
C HIS A 62 3.62 -2.91 16.99
N THR A 63 3.13 -3.89 16.27
CA THR A 63 3.71 -4.31 15.00
C THR A 63 2.63 -4.40 13.94
N GLY A 64 2.74 -3.57 12.90
CA GLY A 64 1.90 -3.60 11.71
C GLY A 64 2.64 -4.21 10.53
N ILE A 65 1.94 -5.02 9.78
CA ILE A 65 2.45 -5.66 8.56
C ILE A 65 1.49 -5.35 7.43
N CYS A 66 1.97 -4.74 6.37
CA CYS A 66 1.18 -4.63 5.14
C CYS A 66 1.65 -5.62 4.08
N PHE A 67 0.70 -6.10 3.27
CA PHE A 67 0.87 -7.21 2.35
C PHE A 67 0.07 -6.99 1.05
N PRO A 68 0.57 -7.40 -0.12
CA PRO A 68 -0.07 -7.17 -1.41
C PRO A 68 -1.22 -8.16 -1.67
N ALA A 69 -2.22 -8.15 -0.81
CA ALA A 69 -3.44 -8.97 -0.94
C ALA A 69 -4.61 -8.30 -0.24
N ILE A 70 -5.82 -8.67 -0.62
CA ILE A 70 -7.04 -8.38 0.16
C ILE A 70 -6.89 -9.04 1.54
N VAL A 71 -7.09 -8.28 2.61
CA VAL A 71 -7.01 -8.78 3.99
C VAL A 71 -8.33 -8.51 4.71
N THR A 72 -9.04 -9.58 5.05
CA THR A 72 -10.32 -9.51 5.77
C THR A 72 -10.21 -10.25 7.11
N HIS A 73 -10.38 -9.53 8.23
CA HIS A 73 -10.29 -10.11 9.57
C HIS A 73 -8.97 -10.88 9.79
N GLY A 74 -7.85 -10.34 9.31
CA GLY A 74 -6.53 -10.93 9.43
C GLY A 74 -6.26 -12.14 8.53
N ILE A 75 -7.16 -12.45 7.59
CA ILE A 75 -7.03 -13.53 6.62
C ILE A 75 -6.76 -12.92 5.25
N THR A 76 -5.71 -13.35 4.57
CA THR A 76 -5.43 -12.98 3.18
C THR A 76 -6.36 -13.72 2.23
N ARG A 77 -6.99 -12.99 1.28
CA ARG A 77 -8.03 -13.54 0.38
C ARG A 77 -7.59 -13.64 -1.07
N SER A 78 -6.45 -13.08 -1.41
CA SER A 78 -5.90 -13.08 -2.77
C SER A 78 -4.39 -13.29 -2.74
N ALA A 79 -3.83 -13.63 -3.90
CA ALA A 79 -2.40 -13.77 -4.10
C ALA A 79 -2.07 -13.42 -5.56
N ALA A 80 -1.63 -12.20 -5.82
CA ALA A 80 -1.32 -11.75 -7.19
C ALA A 80 0.15 -11.95 -7.57
N ASN A 81 1.07 -11.64 -6.65
CA ASN A 81 2.52 -11.62 -6.90
C ASN A 81 3.31 -12.43 -5.86
N VAL A 82 2.65 -13.34 -5.17
CA VAL A 82 3.17 -14.22 -4.12
C VAL A 82 2.59 -15.63 -4.31
N SER A 83 3.02 -16.61 -3.50
CA SER A 83 2.48 -17.98 -3.55
C SER A 83 0.96 -18.02 -3.39
N ALA A 84 0.30 -18.91 -4.12
CA ALA A 84 -1.13 -19.19 -3.94
C ALA A 84 -1.49 -19.71 -2.54
N ASP A 85 -0.50 -20.15 -1.75
CA ASP A 85 -0.68 -20.58 -0.35
C ASP A 85 -1.18 -19.45 0.56
N TRP A 86 -1.10 -18.19 0.11
CA TRP A 86 -1.69 -17.05 0.81
C TRP A 86 -3.21 -16.94 0.66
N ILE A 87 -3.82 -17.68 -0.27
CA ILE A 87 -5.28 -17.64 -0.42
C ILE A 87 -5.94 -18.33 0.78
N ASP A 88 -6.84 -17.60 1.46
CA ASP A 88 -7.52 -18.01 2.70
C ASP A 88 -6.57 -18.38 3.87
N PHE A 89 -5.35 -17.82 3.85
CA PHE A 89 -4.35 -18.04 4.89
C PHE A 89 -4.61 -17.10 6.10
N PRO A 90 -4.63 -17.63 7.35
CA PRO A 90 -4.87 -16.84 8.56
C PRO A 90 -3.62 -16.06 8.97
N ALA A 91 -3.21 -15.09 8.15
CA ALA A 91 -1.93 -14.41 8.25
C ALA A 91 -1.71 -13.74 9.62
N ALA A 92 -2.65 -12.93 10.10
CA ALA A 92 -2.50 -12.23 11.37
C ALA A 92 -2.29 -13.20 12.54
N ALA A 93 -3.13 -14.25 12.61
CA ALA A 93 -3.04 -15.23 13.70
C ALA A 93 -1.74 -16.05 13.63
N THR A 94 -1.33 -16.50 12.43
CA THR A 94 -0.10 -17.27 12.26
C THR A 94 1.13 -16.44 12.61
N PHE A 95 1.22 -15.21 12.14
CA PHE A 95 2.34 -14.32 12.44
C PHE A 95 2.35 -13.93 13.93
N ALA A 96 1.18 -13.64 14.52
CA ALA A 96 1.10 -13.33 15.95
C ALA A 96 1.57 -14.49 16.82
N GLN A 97 1.17 -15.72 16.49
CA GLN A 97 1.58 -16.91 17.22
C GLN A 97 3.09 -17.18 17.11
N SER A 98 3.63 -17.11 15.89
CA SER A 98 5.05 -17.44 15.66
C SER A 98 5.99 -16.35 16.18
N LEU A 99 5.59 -15.09 16.10
CA LEU A 99 6.41 -13.95 16.54
C LEU A 99 6.15 -13.56 18.01
N GLU A 100 5.24 -14.27 18.69
CA GLU A 100 4.87 -14.05 20.11
C GLU A 100 4.52 -12.58 20.41
N ARG A 101 3.73 -11.93 19.51
CA ARG A 101 3.31 -10.53 19.63
C ARG A 101 2.01 -10.25 18.91
N ASP A 102 1.34 -9.16 19.26
CA ASP A 102 0.17 -8.69 18.51
C ASP A 102 0.58 -8.17 17.13
N ILE A 103 -0.10 -8.64 16.10
CA ILE A 103 0.14 -8.25 14.70
C ILE A 103 -1.13 -7.64 14.11
N HIS A 104 -1.02 -6.41 13.63
CA HIS A 104 -2.01 -5.82 12.75
C HIS A 104 -1.63 -6.08 11.29
N PHE A 105 -2.43 -6.88 10.58
CA PHE A 105 -2.16 -7.29 9.20
C PHE A 105 -3.15 -6.60 8.25
N VAL A 106 -2.65 -5.88 7.24
CA VAL A 106 -3.45 -5.00 6.38
C VAL A 106 -3.00 -5.08 4.91
N ASN A 107 -3.87 -4.68 3.97
CA ASN A 107 -3.49 -4.51 2.57
C ASN A 107 -2.44 -3.40 2.41
N ASP A 108 -1.52 -3.52 1.43
CA ASP A 108 -0.42 -2.56 1.21
C ASP A 108 -0.88 -1.19 0.71
N ALA A 109 -1.89 -1.15 -0.18
CA ALA A 109 -2.47 0.11 -0.65
C ALA A 109 -3.28 0.79 0.46
N ASP A 110 -4.02 0.04 1.28
CA ASP A 110 -4.73 0.56 2.45
C ASP A 110 -3.76 1.20 3.45
N ALA A 111 -2.67 0.50 3.78
CA ALA A 111 -1.63 1.05 4.63
C ALA A 111 -1.05 2.36 4.05
N ALA A 112 -0.72 2.37 2.77
CA ALA A 112 -0.21 3.56 2.11
C ALA A 112 -1.22 4.71 2.12
N GLY A 113 -2.50 4.44 1.90
CA GLY A 113 -3.58 5.42 1.96
C GLY A 113 -3.70 6.06 3.35
N VAL A 114 -3.69 5.25 4.41
CA VAL A 114 -3.72 5.72 5.79
C VAL A 114 -2.52 6.60 6.10
N ALA A 115 -1.32 6.21 5.67
CA ALA A 115 -0.12 7.01 5.85
C ALA A 115 -0.23 8.38 5.20
N GLU A 116 -0.72 8.45 3.96
CA GLU A 116 -0.95 9.71 3.24
C GLU A 116 -2.03 10.59 3.89
N ALA A 117 -3.06 9.98 4.49
CA ALA A 117 -4.10 10.72 5.21
C ALA A 117 -3.58 11.34 6.52
N GLN A 118 -2.70 10.63 7.21
CA GLN A 118 -2.21 11.08 8.52
C GLN A 118 -1.00 12.00 8.41
N PHE A 119 -0.08 11.73 7.48
CA PHE A 119 1.24 12.38 7.43
C PHE A 119 1.62 12.90 6.03
N GLY A 120 0.79 12.71 5.02
CA GLY A 120 1.16 12.97 3.63
C GLY A 120 0.21 13.88 2.87
N ALA A 121 0.04 13.58 1.58
CA ALA A 121 -0.64 14.43 0.60
C ALA A 121 -2.15 14.61 0.86
N ALA A 122 -2.79 13.72 1.65
CA ALA A 122 -4.20 13.81 2.03
C ALA A 122 -4.43 14.43 3.42
N GLN A 123 -3.38 14.83 4.14
CA GLN A 123 -3.53 15.39 5.48
C GLN A 123 -4.45 16.61 5.46
N GLY A 124 -5.51 16.58 6.29
CA GLY A 124 -6.49 17.65 6.42
C GLY A 124 -7.43 17.83 5.21
N VAL A 125 -7.44 16.90 4.26
CA VAL A 125 -8.39 16.90 3.14
C VAL A 125 -9.71 16.28 3.62
N SER A 126 -10.82 17.03 3.45
CA SER A 126 -12.17 16.55 3.75
C SER A 126 -12.78 15.88 2.51
N GLY A 127 -13.78 15.02 2.75
CA GLY A 127 -14.49 14.29 1.71
C GLY A 127 -13.78 13.02 1.27
N LEU A 128 -14.02 12.61 0.02
CA LEU A 128 -13.49 11.36 -0.52
C LEU A 128 -12.12 11.57 -1.16
N VAL A 129 -11.10 10.95 -0.61
CA VAL A 129 -9.77 10.83 -1.24
C VAL A 129 -9.60 9.42 -1.77
N ILE A 130 -9.18 9.30 -3.02
CA ILE A 130 -8.81 8.02 -3.63
C ILE A 130 -7.31 8.02 -3.89
N MET A 131 -6.60 7.15 -3.17
CA MET A 131 -5.20 6.87 -3.47
C MET A 131 -5.09 5.67 -4.41
N LEU A 132 -4.21 5.79 -5.40
CA LEU A 132 -3.89 4.72 -6.35
C LEU A 132 -2.39 4.47 -6.34
N THR A 133 -1.96 3.23 -6.14
CA THR A 133 -0.56 2.82 -6.26
C THR A 133 -0.32 2.22 -7.64
N LEU A 134 0.50 2.89 -8.46
CA LEU A 134 0.79 2.50 -9.84
C LEU A 134 2.10 1.71 -9.89
N GLY A 135 1.98 0.39 -9.94
CA GLY A 135 3.12 -0.54 -9.91
C GLY A 135 2.96 -1.68 -10.89
N THR A 136 3.15 -2.93 -10.42
CA THR A 136 2.86 -4.16 -11.19
C THR A 136 1.38 -4.24 -11.57
N GLY A 137 0.49 -3.88 -10.64
CA GLY A 137 -0.92 -3.66 -10.84
C GLY A 137 -1.30 -2.22 -10.46
N ILE A 138 -2.57 -2.02 -10.11
CA ILE A 138 -3.11 -0.78 -9.54
C ILE A 138 -3.78 -1.14 -8.21
N GLY A 139 -3.09 -0.86 -7.10
CA GLY A 139 -3.71 -0.90 -5.77
C GLY A 139 -4.50 0.38 -5.50
N SER A 140 -5.48 0.31 -4.61
CA SER A 140 -6.31 1.47 -4.27
C SER A 140 -6.65 1.51 -2.79
N ALA A 141 -6.75 2.73 -2.24
CA ALA A 141 -7.29 2.99 -0.91
C ALA A 141 -8.29 4.14 -0.99
N PHE A 142 -9.45 3.96 -0.38
CA PHE A 142 -10.46 5.00 -0.25
C PHE A 142 -10.47 5.53 1.18
N LEU A 143 -10.51 6.86 1.29
CA LEU A 143 -10.50 7.54 2.58
C LEU A 143 -11.64 8.58 2.58
N ILE A 144 -12.52 8.48 3.56
CA ILE A 144 -13.59 9.46 3.78
C ILE A 144 -13.26 10.24 5.05
N ASP A 145 -12.98 11.54 4.92
CA ASP A 145 -12.54 12.38 6.03
C ASP A 145 -11.34 11.77 6.79
N GLY A 146 -10.40 11.19 6.05
CA GLY A 146 -9.21 10.52 6.59
C GLY A 146 -9.45 9.10 7.14
N THR A 147 -10.70 8.61 7.16
CA THR A 147 -11.05 7.25 7.60
C THR A 147 -11.01 6.27 6.43
N LEU A 148 -10.29 5.17 6.59
CA LEU A 148 -10.13 4.15 5.56
C LEU A 148 -11.42 3.36 5.32
N VAL A 149 -11.76 3.17 4.03
CA VAL A 149 -12.67 2.12 3.56
C VAL A 149 -11.82 0.96 3.06
N PRO A 150 -11.68 -0.12 3.82
CA PRO A 150 -10.66 -1.13 3.56
C PRO A 150 -10.94 -1.99 2.32
N ASN A 151 -9.85 -2.50 1.73
CA ASN A 151 -9.88 -3.49 0.65
C ASN A 151 -10.66 -3.04 -0.59
N THR A 152 -10.46 -1.81 -1.02
CA THR A 152 -11.00 -1.34 -2.30
C THR A 152 -10.06 -1.75 -3.44
N GLU A 153 -10.58 -2.44 -4.46
CA GLU A 153 -9.80 -3.04 -5.54
C GLU A 153 -10.22 -2.50 -6.91
N ILE A 154 -10.24 -1.16 -7.05
CA ILE A 154 -10.71 -0.54 -8.29
C ILE A 154 -9.72 -0.66 -9.48
N GLY A 155 -8.50 -1.14 -9.26
CA GLY A 155 -7.62 -1.59 -10.35
C GLY A 155 -8.24 -2.70 -11.19
N HIS A 156 -9.15 -3.48 -10.60
CA HIS A 156 -9.89 -4.55 -11.27
C HIS A 156 -11.17 -4.09 -12.00
N LEU A 157 -11.52 -2.79 -11.96
CA LEU A 157 -12.63 -2.28 -12.76
C LEU A 157 -12.46 -2.67 -14.23
N GLU A 158 -13.52 -3.23 -14.80
CA GLU A 158 -13.52 -3.56 -16.23
C GLU A 158 -13.77 -2.29 -17.05
N ILE A 159 -12.80 -1.95 -17.88
CA ILE A 159 -12.86 -0.83 -18.80
C ILE A 159 -12.44 -1.32 -20.19
N ASP A 160 -13.31 -1.10 -21.17
CA ASP A 160 -13.07 -1.49 -22.56
C ASP A 160 -12.74 -3.01 -22.72
N GLY A 161 -13.46 -3.86 -21.95
CA GLY A 161 -13.35 -5.32 -21.99
C GLY A 161 -12.10 -5.89 -21.31
N SER A 162 -11.43 -5.13 -20.43
CA SER A 162 -10.25 -5.56 -19.68
C SER A 162 -10.20 -4.92 -18.30
N SER A 163 -9.57 -5.60 -17.34
CA SER A 163 -9.20 -4.98 -16.06
C SER A 163 -8.34 -3.72 -16.30
N ALA A 164 -8.66 -2.63 -15.63
CA ALA A 164 -7.99 -1.35 -15.80
C ALA A 164 -6.47 -1.46 -15.60
N GLU A 165 -6.02 -2.21 -14.60
CA GLU A 165 -4.59 -2.39 -14.30
C GLU A 165 -3.81 -3.03 -15.45
N ARG A 166 -4.43 -3.91 -16.24
CA ARG A 166 -3.76 -4.53 -17.40
C ARG A 166 -3.35 -3.54 -18.46
N ARG A 167 -3.96 -2.34 -18.47
CA ARG A 167 -3.72 -1.29 -19.47
C ARG A 167 -3.09 -0.03 -18.88
N ALA A 168 -3.38 0.30 -17.63
CA ALA A 168 -3.03 1.57 -17.00
C ALA A 168 -1.97 1.47 -15.88
N SER A 169 -1.57 0.25 -15.44
CA SER A 169 -0.46 0.11 -14.48
C SER A 169 0.87 0.54 -15.09
N ASN A 170 1.88 0.84 -14.25
CA ASN A 170 3.23 1.10 -14.75
C ASN A 170 3.83 -0.12 -15.46
N ALA A 171 3.57 -1.32 -14.96
CA ALA A 171 4.00 -2.55 -15.64
C ALA A 171 3.39 -2.69 -17.06
N ALA A 172 2.16 -2.23 -17.26
CA ALA A 172 1.55 -2.18 -18.60
C ALA A 172 2.28 -1.17 -19.50
N ARG A 173 2.64 0.01 -18.96
CA ARG A 173 3.43 1.01 -19.69
C ARG A 173 4.76 0.42 -20.17
N GLU A 174 5.51 -0.22 -19.27
CA GLU A 174 6.82 -0.80 -19.56
C GLU A 174 6.71 -1.96 -20.55
N ARG A 175 5.78 -2.88 -20.34
CA ARG A 175 5.54 -4.05 -21.20
C ARG A 175 5.22 -3.65 -22.64
N GLU A 176 4.48 -2.56 -22.84
CA GLU A 176 4.03 -2.10 -24.15
C GLU A 176 4.92 -1.00 -24.73
N GLY A 177 5.99 -0.60 -24.01
CA GLY A 177 6.94 0.42 -24.45
C GLY A 177 6.31 1.80 -24.65
N LEU A 178 5.29 2.15 -23.83
CA LEU A 178 4.60 3.42 -23.94
C LEU A 178 5.47 4.54 -23.35
N ASP A 179 5.51 5.67 -24.05
CA ASP A 179 5.98 6.93 -23.47
C ASP A 179 4.98 7.46 -22.44
N PHE A 180 5.33 8.53 -21.75
CA PHE A 180 4.49 9.09 -20.70
C PHE A 180 3.22 9.79 -21.25
N GLU A 181 3.25 10.31 -22.48
CA GLU A 181 2.09 10.89 -23.12
C GLU A 181 1.05 9.81 -23.44
N ALA A 182 1.42 8.76 -24.15
CA ALA A 182 0.53 7.64 -24.48
C ALA A 182 -0.01 6.94 -23.23
N TRP A 183 0.82 6.78 -22.19
CA TRP A 183 0.38 6.23 -20.92
C TRP A 183 -0.54 7.18 -20.14
N GLY A 184 -0.26 8.48 -20.16
CA GLY A 184 -1.11 9.53 -19.58
C GLY A 184 -2.53 9.51 -20.11
N LEU A 185 -2.70 9.29 -21.41
CA LEU A 185 -4.02 9.11 -22.05
C LEU A 185 -4.77 7.89 -21.49
N ARG A 186 -4.06 6.77 -21.24
CA ARG A 186 -4.68 5.59 -20.62
C ARG A 186 -5.07 5.83 -19.16
N LEU A 187 -4.20 6.52 -18.42
CA LEU A 187 -4.51 6.93 -17.05
C LEU A 187 -5.70 7.88 -17.01
N THR A 188 -5.76 8.86 -17.91
CA THR A 188 -6.92 9.77 -18.06
C THR A 188 -8.19 8.97 -18.27
N ARG A 189 -8.19 7.98 -19.17
CA ARG A 189 -9.35 7.11 -19.43
C ARG A 189 -9.82 6.37 -18.17
N TYR A 190 -8.87 5.84 -17.39
CA TYR A 190 -9.14 5.15 -16.13
C TYR A 190 -9.64 6.12 -15.05
N LEU A 191 -8.90 7.19 -14.79
CA LEU A 191 -9.23 8.18 -13.75
C LEU A 191 -10.57 8.86 -14.02
N SER A 192 -10.88 9.23 -15.28
CA SER A 192 -12.19 9.78 -15.64
C SER A 192 -13.34 8.81 -15.42
N HIS A 193 -13.09 7.49 -15.56
CA HIS A 193 -14.09 6.48 -15.24
C HIS A 193 -14.35 6.40 -13.73
N VAL A 194 -13.28 6.38 -12.93
CA VAL A 194 -13.34 6.40 -11.46
C VAL A 194 -14.00 7.70 -10.98
N GLU A 195 -13.59 8.86 -11.52
CA GLU A 195 -14.16 10.17 -11.20
C GLU A 195 -15.69 10.21 -11.43
N ARG A 196 -16.16 9.65 -12.54
CA ARG A 196 -17.59 9.57 -12.85
C ARG A 196 -18.39 8.71 -11.88
N ILE A 197 -17.78 7.64 -11.34
CA ILE A 197 -18.46 6.70 -10.44
C ILE A 197 -18.47 7.22 -9.00
N PHE A 198 -17.36 7.79 -8.54
CA PHE A 198 -17.13 8.08 -7.12
C PHE A 198 -17.09 9.58 -6.80
N SER A 199 -16.85 10.46 -7.78
CA SER A 199 -16.74 11.91 -7.58
C SER A 199 -15.80 12.29 -6.43
N PRO A 200 -14.52 11.85 -6.41
CA PRO A 200 -13.63 12.13 -5.31
C PRO A 200 -13.22 13.62 -5.26
N ASP A 201 -12.87 14.09 -4.06
CA ASP A 201 -12.33 15.42 -3.83
C ASP A 201 -10.85 15.52 -4.18
N LEU A 202 -10.13 14.40 -4.12
CA LEU A 202 -8.70 14.33 -4.43
C LEU A 202 -8.30 12.92 -4.92
N PHE A 203 -7.48 12.87 -5.96
CA PHE A 203 -6.68 11.68 -6.29
C PHE A 203 -5.25 11.83 -5.77
N ILE A 204 -4.71 10.76 -5.19
CA ILE A 204 -3.28 10.65 -4.87
C ILE A 204 -2.70 9.52 -5.70
N LEU A 205 -1.67 9.81 -6.49
CA LEU A 205 -0.97 8.82 -7.29
C LEU A 205 0.36 8.45 -6.64
N GLY A 206 0.45 7.20 -6.20
CA GLY A 206 1.58 6.59 -5.52
C GLY A 206 2.23 5.46 -6.33
N GLY A 207 3.02 4.63 -5.64
CA GLY A 207 3.84 3.60 -6.25
C GLY A 207 5.20 4.13 -6.70
N GLY A 208 6.08 3.23 -7.18
CA GLY A 208 7.46 3.60 -7.53
C GLY A 208 7.55 4.68 -8.61
N ILE A 209 6.61 4.70 -9.53
CA ILE A 209 6.54 5.64 -10.65
C ILE A 209 6.18 7.08 -10.21
N SER A 210 5.58 7.26 -9.05
CA SER A 210 5.19 8.60 -8.56
C SER A 210 6.38 9.55 -8.38
N LYS A 211 7.60 9.03 -8.27
CA LYS A 211 8.83 9.83 -8.29
C LYS A 211 9.06 10.57 -9.61
N GLN A 212 8.41 10.13 -10.67
CA GLN A 212 8.47 10.71 -12.01
C GLN A 212 7.16 11.39 -12.39
N HIS A 213 6.38 11.84 -11.39
CA HIS A 213 5.07 12.44 -11.63
C HIS A 213 5.10 13.63 -12.60
N ASP A 214 6.17 14.44 -12.57
CA ASP A 214 6.36 15.56 -13.49
C ASP A 214 6.39 15.15 -14.97
N GLU A 215 6.75 13.88 -15.25
CA GLU A 215 6.83 13.35 -16.62
C GLU A 215 5.45 12.97 -17.20
N PHE A 216 4.47 12.59 -16.36
CA PHE A 216 3.18 12.12 -16.84
C PHE A 216 1.97 12.93 -16.35
N PHE A 217 2.05 13.67 -15.25
CA PHE A 217 0.95 14.54 -14.78
C PHE A 217 0.48 15.55 -15.82
N PRO A 218 1.37 16.17 -16.63
CA PRO A 218 0.93 17.10 -17.67
C PRO A 218 -0.02 16.52 -18.72
N PHE A 219 -0.07 15.18 -18.85
CA PHE A 219 -0.93 14.48 -19.81
C PHE A 219 -2.21 13.93 -19.17
N LEU A 220 -2.49 14.24 -17.89
CA LEU A 220 -3.69 13.81 -17.21
C LEU A 220 -4.79 14.87 -17.35
N GLU A 221 -5.87 14.51 -18.04
CA GLU A 221 -7.02 15.40 -18.30
C GLU A 221 -8.23 14.91 -17.49
N ILE A 222 -8.32 15.32 -16.21
CA ILE A 222 -9.47 15.08 -15.32
C ILE A 222 -9.79 16.36 -14.53
N ALA A 223 -11.02 16.46 -14.01
CA ALA A 223 -11.48 17.63 -13.26
C ALA A 223 -11.05 17.58 -11.78
N THR A 224 -11.04 16.39 -11.18
CA THR A 224 -10.62 16.18 -9.79
C THR A 224 -9.14 16.53 -9.60
N PRO A 225 -8.76 17.31 -8.58
CA PRO A 225 -7.35 17.55 -8.23
C PRO A 225 -6.54 16.28 -8.07
N ILE A 226 -5.29 16.30 -8.54
CA ILE A 226 -4.34 15.19 -8.40
C ILE A 226 -3.11 15.65 -7.64
N LYS A 227 -2.60 14.83 -6.72
CA LYS A 227 -1.32 15.04 -6.05
C LYS A 227 -0.46 13.76 -6.13
N PRO A 228 0.87 13.89 -6.19
CA PRO A 228 1.74 12.74 -5.98
C PRO A 228 1.74 12.34 -4.49
N ALA A 229 1.93 11.05 -4.21
CA ALA A 229 2.14 10.56 -2.86
C ALA A 229 3.39 11.18 -2.23
N ALA A 230 3.28 11.68 -1.00
CA ALA A 230 4.35 12.38 -0.30
C ALA A 230 5.34 11.41 0.37
N LEU A 231 4.86 10.30 0.92
CA LEU A 231 5.66 9.34 1.71
C LEU A 231 6.41 8.31 0.86
N LEU A 232 6.12 8.27 -0.43
CA LEU A 232 6.82 7.43 -1.41
C LEU A 232 6.94 5.96 -0.95
N ASN A 233 8.19 5.43 -0.93
CA ASN A 233 8.50 4.04 -0.59
C ASN A 233 8.36 3.71 0.93
N ASN A 234 8.03 4.68 1.76
CA ASN A 234 7.85 4.49 3.20
C ASN A 234 6.36 4.40 3.58
N ALA A 235 5.45 4.72 2.65
CA ALA A 235 4.02 4.80 2.94
C ALA A 235 3.45 3.50 3.56
N GLY A 236 3.78 2.33 2.99
CA GLY A 236 3.34 1.04 3.55
C GLY A 236 3.86 0.81 4.98
N ILE A 237 5.14 1.09 5.23
CA ILE A 237 5.76 0.95 6.56
C ILE A 237 5.06 1.88 7.57
N VAL A 238 4.91 3.16 7.21
CA VAL A 238 4.32 4.18 8.08
C VAL A 238 2.86 3.88 8.39
N GLY A 239 2.08 3.50 7.38
CA GLY A 239 0.67 3.20 7.55
C GLY A 239 0.43 1.93 8.35
N ALA A 240 1.20 0.86 8.10
CA ALA A 240 1.13 -0.36 8.89
C ALA A 240 1.45 -0.09 10.37
N ALA A 241 2.53 0.65 10.66
CA ALA A 241 2.89 1.05 12.02
C ALA A 241 1.79 1.88 12.70
N TYR A 242 1.24 2.87 11.98
CA TYR A 242 0.20 3.74 12.49
C TYR A 242 -1.08 2.96 12.84
N LEU A 243 -1.52 2.07 11.96
CA LEU A 243 -2.68 1.22 12.21
C LEU A 243 -2.48 0.31 13.42
N ALA A 244 -1.32 -0.33 13.55
CA ALA A 244 -1.01 -1.17 14.70
C ALA A 244 -0.98 -0.38 16.03
N GLY A 245 -0.41 0.82 16.01
CA GLY A 245 -0.32 1.65 17.21
C GLY A 245 -1.66 2.24 17.67
N ASN A 246 -2.66 2.33 16.77
CA ASN A 246 -3.99 2.87 17.07
C ASN A 246 -5.08 1.79 17.17
N ALA A 247 -4.82 0.54 16.78
CA ALA A 247 -5.79 -0.56 16.86
C ALA A 247 -6.27 -0.91 18.28
N LEU A 248 -5.61 -0.40 19.31
CA LEU A 248 -5.99 -0.60 20.73
C LEU A 248 -6.81 0.58 21.29
N LEU A 249 -7.15 1.57 20.47
CA LEU A 249 -7.94 2.71 20.88
C LEU A 249 -9.44 2.59 20.50
N ASP A 250 -9.79 1.54 19.78
CA ASP A 250 -11.15 1.11 19.43
C ASP A 250 -11.56 -0.15 20.23
#